data_5e9686015b7ff81f10514990eb530b06
#
_entry.id   5e9686015b7ff81f10514990eb530b06
#
_cell.length_a   1.000
_cell.length_b   1.000
_cell.length_c   1.000
_cell.angle_alpha   90.00
_cell.angle_beta   90.00
_cell.angle_gamma   90.00
#
_symmetry.space_group_name_H-M   'P 1'
#
loop_
_entity.id
_entity.type
_entity.pdbx_description
1 polymer ?
#
loop_
_entity_poly.entity_id
_entity_poly.type
_entity_poly.pdbx_seq_one_letter_code
_entity_poly.pdbx_strand_id
1 'polypeptide(L)'
;ATALNSDLGGNFTIGNQSSDTATFTGGVTVAGDLTVNGTTTYISSSNLNIGDNILELNYAGTAADAGILVKDAVSTGTSGSLLWDASEDYWIAGALGSEARIIVGNGTDTAGKITKFSADGVITDSILSESGTTLTIANNVIVSGLTASQLVVTNGSKQLVSSTDISSLTLTLDGGEF
;
A
#
# COMPACT_ATOMS: atom_id res chain seq x y z
N ALA A 1 41.23 -36.57 -12.25
CA ALA A 1 40.45 -35.88 -11.22
C ALA A 1 39.96 -36.90 -10.21
N THR A 2 40.53 -36.90 -9.01
CA THR A 2 40.08 -37.77 -7.90
C THR A 2 38.85 -37.13 -7.28
N ALA A 3 37.70 -37.77 -7.40
CA ALA A 3 36.53 -37.36 -6.63
C ALA A 3 36.81 -37.68 -5.15
N LEU A 4 36.95 -36.65 -4.32
CA LEU A 4 36.98 -36.82 -2.88
C LEU A 4 35.51 -37.01 -2.43
N ASN A 5 35.10 -38.28 -2.37
CA ASN A 5 33.82 -38.60 -1.73
C ASN A 5 34.11 -38.77 -0.22
N SER A 6 33.97 -37.71 0.52
CA SER A 6 34.21 -37.70 1.96
C SER A 6 32.87 -37.69 2.69
N ASP A 7 32.50 -38.85 3.26
CA ASP A 7 31.43 -38.97 4.21
C ASP A 7 32.00 -38.63 5.60
N LEU A 8 31.86 -37.36 6.00
CA LEU A 8 32.33 -36.87 7.29
C LEU A 8 31.18 -36.94 8.28
N GLY A 9 31.17 -38.01 9.10
CA GLY A 9 30.31 -38.06 10.26
C GLY A 9 30.74 -37.03 11.32
N GLY A 10 29.86 -36.18 11.79
CA GLY A 10 30.13 -35.16 12.80
C GLY A 10 30.32 -33.75 12.24
N ASN A 11 30.92 -32.88 13.02
CA ASN A 11 31.11 -31.47 12.65
C ASN A 11 32.27 -31.29 11.66
N PHE A 12 32.04 -30.52 10.62
CA PHE A 12 33.05 -30.11 9.66
C PHE A 12 33.29 -28.61 9.75
N THR A 13 34.52 -28.19 9.99
CA THR A 13 34.88 -26.77 10.10
C THR A 13 35.87 -26.41 8.99
N ILE A 14 35.54 -25.38 8.21
CA ILE A 14 36.46 -24.78 7.22
C ILE A 14 36.85 -23.40 7.73
N GLY A 15 38.13 -23.18 7.92
CA GLY A 15 38.69 -21.96 8.43
C GLY A 15 38.56 -21.81 9.96
N ASN A 16 39.45 -21.06 10.55
CA ASN A 16 39.47 -20.75 11.97
C ASN A 16 39.73 -19.28 12.24
N GLN A 17 39.76 -18.46 11.19
CA GLN A 17 39.94 -17.01 11.25
C GLN A 17 38.89 -16.31 10.39
N SER A 18 38.57 -15.06 10.75
CA SER A 18 37.58 -14.25 10.00
C SER A 18 38.01 -13.88 8.57
N SER A 19 39.29 -14.07 8.24
CA SER A 19 39.84 -13.86 6.90
C SER A 19 39.76 -15.08 5.99
N ASP A 20 39.41 -16.25 6.54
CA ASP A 20 39.39 -17.50 5.77
C ASP A 20 38.20 -17.51 4.78
N THR A 21 38.41 -18.06 3.62
CA THR A 21 37.42 -18.16 2.55
C THR A 21 37.24 -19.60 2.11
N ALA A 22 35.99 -20.05 2.05
CA ALA A 22 35.63 -21.31 1.38
C ALA A 22 35.01 -20.98 0.00
N THR A 23 35.57 -21.55 -1.07
CA THR A 23 35.06 -21.36 -2.42
C THR A 23 34.49 -22.67 -2.96
N PHE A 24 33.22 -22.64 -3.38
CA PHE A 24 32.55 -23.74 -4.06
C PHE A 24 32.35 -23.35 -5.53
N THR A 25 32.98 -24.09 -6.45
CA THR A 25 32.87 -23.85 -7.90
C THR A 25 31.66 -24.57 -8.53
N GLY A 26 31.01 -25.44 -7.78
CA GLY A 26 29.78 -26.14 -8.15
C GLY A 26 28.61 -25.74 -7.29
N GLY A 27 27.48 -26.42 -7.48
CA GLY A 27 26.30 -26.21 -6.64
C GLY A 27 26.51 -26.66 -5.20
N VAL A 28 25.86 -25.98 -4.25
CA VAL A 28 25.77 -26.36 -2.83
C VAL A 28 24.34 -26.72 -2.53
N THR A 29 24.08 -27.90 -1.97
CA THR A 29 22.78 -28.32 -1.46
C THR A 29 22.88 -28.47 0.05
N VAL A 30 22.02 -27.76 0.76
CA VAL A 30 21.85 -27.87 2.21
C VAL A 30 20.51 -28.55 2.47
N ALA A 31 20.55 -29.79 3.01
CA ALA A 31 19.34 -30.56 3.28
C ALA A 31 18.64 -30.21 4.59
N GLY A 32 19.32 -29.48 5.47
CA GLY A 32 18.81 -28.98 6.74
C GLY A 32 18.84 -27.46 6.78
N ASP A 33 18.88 -26.89 7.97
CA ASP A 33 18.91 -25.45 8.16
C ASP A 33 20.24 -24.83 7.70
N LEU A 34 20.16 -23.67 7.06
CA LEU A 34 21.31 -22.82 6.73
C LEU A 34 21.28 -21.58 7.61
N THR A 35 22.26 -21.44 8.49
CA THR A 35 22.47 -20.22 9.28
C THR A 35 23.65 -19.44 8.73
N VAL A 36 23.43 -18.19 8.35
CA VAL A 36 24.47 -17.27 7.88
C VAL A 36 24.64 -16.14 8.88
N ASN A 37 25.74 -16.16 9.64
CA ASN A 37 26.08 -15.13 10.60
C ASN A 37 27.12 -14.20 9.98
N GLY A 38 26.73 -12.95 9.73
CA GLY A 38 27.63 -11.96 9.15
C GLY A 38 26.95 -10.61 9.06
N THR A 39 27.73 -9.59 8.73
CA THR A 39 27.21 -8.22 8.57
C THR A 39 26.51 -8.02 7.23
N THR A 40 26.86 -8.81 6.22
CA THR A 40 26.29 -8.68 4.87
C THR A 40 26.29 -10.02 4.15
N THR A 41 25.16 -10.38 3.57
CA THR A 41 25.03 -11.55 2.68
C THR A 41 24.72 -11.05 1.27
N TYR A 42 25.56 -11.46 0.29
CA TYR A 42 25.32 -11.16 -1.12
C TYR A 42 24.80 -12.38 -1.85
N ILE A 43 23.65 -12.25 -2.49
CA ILE A 43 23.10 -13.22 -3.41
C ILE A 43 23.08 -12.56 -4.79
N SER A 44 23.95 -13.02 -5.70
CA SER A 44 24.03 -12.49 -7.07
C SER A 44 23.53 -13.56 -8.04
N SER A 45 22.24 -13.56 -8.28
CA SER A 45 21.56 -14.47 -9.22
C SER A 45 20.51 -13.72 -10.01
N SER A 46 20.12 -14.26 -11.16
CA SER A 46 19.03 -13.65 -11.94
C SER A 46 17.69 -13.74 -11.22
N ASN A 47 17.49 -14.80 -10.43
CA ASN A 47 16.27 -15.03 -9.66
C ASN A 47 16.60 -15.57 -8.27
N LEU A 48 15.96 -15.07 -7.25
CA LEU A 48 15.91 -15.65 -5.91
C LEU A 48 14.51 -16.24 -5.70
N ASN A 49 14.39 -17.55 -5.66
CA ASN A 49 13.13 -18.25 -5.41
C ASN A 49 13.05 -18.64 -3.93
N ILE A 50 12.02 -18.17 -3.24
CA ILE A 50 11.72 -18.50 -1.85
C ILE A 50 10.42 -19.31 -1.86
N GLY A 51 10.46 -20.55 -1.36
CA GLY A 51 9.31 -21.45 -1.30
C GLY A 51 8.42 -21.25 -0.07
N ASP A 52 8.85 -20.42 0.87
CA ASP A 52 8.11 -20.15 2.10
C ASP A 52 6.95 -19.17 1.90
N ASN A 53 5.91 -19.31 2.69
CA ASN A 53 4.74 -18.42 2.66
C ASN A 53 5.03 -17.05 3.31
N ILE A 54 6.03 -16.96 4.17
CA ILE A 54 6.35 -15.75 4.95
C ILE A 54 7.86 -15.51 4.86
N LEU A 55 8.24 -14.28 4.52
CA LEU A 55 9.60 -13.77 4.66
C LEU A 55 9.63 -12.86 5.90
N GLU A 56 10.32 -13.29 6.94
CA GLU A 56 10.49 -12.49 8.16
C GLU A 56 11.75 -11.62 8.03
N LEU A 57 11.56 -10.31 8.07
CA LEU A 57 12.64 -9.33 8.03
C LEU A 57 12.78 -8.68 9.40
N ASN A 58 14.00 -8.24 9.74
CA ASN A 58 14.30 -7.59 11.03
C ASN A 58 14.06 -8.49 12.25
N TYR A 59 14.19 -9.82 12.09
CA TYR A 59 14.09 -10.78 13.21
C TYR A 59 15.15 -10.45 14.28
N ALA A 60 14.71 -10.25 15.52
CA ALA A 60 15.54 -9.81 16.63
C ALA A 60 16.33 -8.49 16.38
N GLY A 61 15.86 -7.66 15.45
CA GLY A 61 16.43 -6.36 15.13
C GLY A 61 16.10 -5.26 16.12
N THR A 62 16.52 -4.04 15.81
CA THR A 62 16.20 -2.84 16.58
C THR A 62 14.88 -2.22 16.12
N ALA A 63 14.28 -1.35 16.96
CA ALA A 63 13.11 -0.55 16.61
C ALA A 63 13.49 0.50 15.56
N ALA A 64 13.61 0.08 14.30
CA ALA A 64 13.89 0.92 13.15
C ALA A 64 13.04 0.41 11.98
N ASP A 65 12.79 1.28 11.02
CA ASP A 65 12.09 0.92 9.81
C ASP A 65 12.79 -0.23 9.08
N ALA A 66 12.01 -1.18 8.64
CA ALA A 66 12.52 -2.38 7.97
C ALA A 66 11.66 -2.78 6.78
N GLY A 67 12.28 -3.34 5.76
CA GLY A 67 11.55 -3.77 4.57
C GLY A 67 12.45 -4.03 3.38
N ILE A 68 11.98 -3.66 2.20
CA ILE A 68 12.63 -3.94 0.92
C ILE A 68 13.13 -2.64 0.30
N LEU A 69 14.39 -2.65 -0.10
CA LEU A 69 15.01 -1.57 -0.87
C LEU A 69 15.29 -2.05 -2.28
N VAL A 70 14.80 -1.33 -3.28
CA VAL A 70 15.08 -1.55 -4.69
C VAL A 70 16.02 -0.46 -5.18
N LYS A 71 17.26 -0.83 -5.49
CA LYS A 71 18.25 0.09 -6.04
C LYS A 71 17.91 0.45 -7.47
N ASP A 72 17.87 1.75 -7.78
CA ASP A 72 17.81 2.20 -9.16
C ASP A 72 19.18 2.06 -9.82
N ALA A 73 19.24 1.27 -10.89
CA ALA A 73 20.46 1.04 -11.64
C ALA A 73 20.86 2.22 -12.55
N VAL A 74 19.92 3.11 -12.85
CA VAL A 74 20.11 4.24 -13.78
C VAL A 74 20.44 5.53 -13.03
N SER A 75 19.87 5.73 -11.86
CA SER A 75 20.10 6.91 -11.02
C SER A 75 20.50 6.48 -9.61
N THR A 76 21.75 6.64 -9.28
CA THR A 76 22.30 6.26 -7.96
C THR A 76 21.72 7.07 -6.79
N GLY A 77 21.00 8.16 -7.06
CA GLY A 77 20.37 9.02 -6.07
C GLY A 77 18.91 8.65 -5.74
N THR A 78 18.29 7.77 -6.53
CA THR A 78 16.90 7.37 -6.33
C THR A 78 16.80 5.87 -6.17
N SER A 79 16.46 5.40 -4.99
CA SER A 79 16.10 4.00 -4.72
C SER A 79 14.64 3.97 -4.30
N GLY A 80 13.91 2.93 -4.69
CA GLY A 80 12.56 2.70 -4.20
C GLY A 80 12.58 1.90 -2.91
N SER A 81 11.67 2.17 -2.00
CA SER A 81 11.53 1.44 -0.75
C SER A 81 10.09 1.03 -0.48
N LEU A 82 9.94 -0.09 0.21
CA LEU A 82 8.70 -0.54 0.84
C LEU A 82 9.07 -0.93 2.28
N LEU A 83 8.73 -0.09 3.23
CA LEU A 83 9.16 -0.23 4.62
C LEU A 83 7.98 -0.29 5.56
N TRP A 84 8.15 -1.01 6.65
CA TRP A 84 7.33 -0.88 7.84
C TRP A 84 7.88 0.27 8.68
N ASP A 85 7.10 1.34 8.86
CA ASP A 85 7.41 2.44 9.75
C ASP A 85 7.19 1.99 11.19
N ALA A 86 8.29 1.78 11.90
CA ALA A 86 8.26 1.23 13.26
C ALA A 86 7.80 2.27 14.30
N SER A 87 7.75 3.54 13.95
CA SER A 87 7.30 4.61 14.85
C SER A 87 5.78 4.85 14.77
N GLU A 88 5.19 4.61 13.60
CA GLU A 88 3.80 4.95 13.30
C GLU A 88 2.92 3.71 13.03
N ASP A 89 3.51 2.51 13.02
CA ASP A 89 2.84 1.22 12.83
C ASP A 89 2.05 1.09 11.51
N TYR A 90 2.65 1.53 10.38
CA TYR A 90 2.06 1.34 9.06
C TYR A 90 3.11 1.14 7.95
N TRP A 91 2.66 0.66 6.80
CA TRP A 91 3.51 0.53 5.62
C TRP A 91 3.68 1.87 4.91
N ILE A 92 4.92 2.17 4.53
CA ILE A 92 5.30 3.30 3.68
C ILE A 92 6.00 2.82 2.42
N ALA A 93 5.83 3.51 1.31
CA ALA A 93 6.53 3.24 0.07
C ALA A 93 6.81 4.51 -0.72
N GLY A 94 7.85 4.48 -1.51
CA GLY A 94 8.22 5.61 -2.36
C GLY A 94 9.71 5.70 -2.64
N ALA A 95 10.20 6.90 -2.94
CA ALA A 95 11.64 7.14 -3.00
C ALA A 95 12.22 7.10 -1.60
N LEU A 96 13.38 6.45 -1.45
CA LEU A 96 14.06 6.29 -0.17
C LEU A 96 14.28 7.67 0.51
N GLY A 97 13.79 7.81 1.73
CA GLY A 97 13.83 9.06 2.51
C GLY A 97 12.73 10.06 2.14
N SER A 98 11.77 9.67 1.30
CA SER A 98 10.60 10.46 0.92
C SER A 98 9.39 9.56 0.69
N GLU A 99 9.29 8.53 1.48
CA GLU A 99 8.18 7.57 1.42
C GLU A 99 6.87 8.21 1.88
N ALA A 100 5.78 7.72 1.32
CA ALA A 100 4.43 8.06 1.74
C ALA A 100 3.71 6.84 2.29
N ARG A 101 2.76 7.06 3.20
CA ARG A 101 1.93 6.00 3.78
C ARG A 101 1.17 5.24 2.69
N ILE A 102 1.19 3.92 2.75
CA ILE A 102 0.30 3.08 1.96
C ILE A 102 -1.09 3.12 2.60
N ILE A 103 -2.06 3.54 1.81
CA ILE A 103 -3.44 3.62 2.24
C ILE A 103 -4.13 2.29 2.00
N VAL A 104 -4.68 1.72 3.05
CA VAL A 104 -5.40 0.44 3.01
C VAL A 104 -6.85 0.64 3.42
N GLY A 105 -7.76 -0.16 2.87
CA GLY A 105 -9.14 -0.24 3.34
C GLY A 105 -9.20 -0.82 4.76
N ASN A 106 -10.23 -0.47 5.52
CA ASN A 106 -10.42 -0.98 6.88
C ASN A 106 -10.97 -2.43 6.92
N GLY A 107 -11.12 -3.07 5.76
CA GLY A 107 -11.65 -4.43 5.64
C GLY A 107 -13.16 -4.57 5.79
N THR A 108 -13.88 -3.46 5.95
CA THR A 108 -15.35 -3.41 6.06
C THR A 108 -15.99 -2.58 4.96
N ASP A 109 -15.25 -2.33 3.87
CA ASP A 109 -15.70 -1.53 2.75
C ASP A 109 -16.88 -2.21 2.04
N THR A 110 -17.93 -1.44 1.75
CA THR A 110 -19.16 -1.92 1.14
C THR A 110 -19.15 -1.65 -0.36
N ALA A 111 -19.48 -2.66 -1.16
CA ALA A 111 -19.60 -2.50 -2.62
C ALA A 111 -20.58 -1.38 -3.00
N GLY A 112 -20.22 -0.57 -3.98
CA GLY A 112 -21.03 0.56 -4.44
C GLY A 112 -20.91 1.82 -3.59
N LYS A 113 -20.04 1.85 -2.58
CA LYS A 113 -19.73 3.06 -1.80
C LYS A 113 -18.57 3.84 -2.41
N ILE A 114 -18.66 5.15 -2.37
CA ILE A 114 -17.53 6.03 -2.65
C ILE A 114 -16.73 6.15 -1.38
N THR A 115 -15.44 5.91 -1.49
CA THR A 115 -14.53 5.93 -0.34
C THR A 115 -14.15 7.37 0.06
N LYS A 116 -13.79 7.55 1.31
CA LYS A 116 -13.20 8.78 1.85
C LYS A 116 -11.99 8.43 2.72
N PHE A 117 -11.09 9.39 2.89
CA PHE A 117 -10.06 9.28 3.90
C PHE A 117 -10.65 9.55 5.29
N SER A 118 -10.34 8.68 6.25
CA SER A 118 -10.57 8.95 7.67
C SER A 118 -9.48 9.87 8.24
N ALA A 119 -9.65 10.31 9.48
CA ALA A 119 -8.64 11.14 10.17
C ALA A 119 -7.25 10.46 10.25
N ASP A 120 -7.22 9.14 10.27
CA ASP A 120 -5.98 8.34 10.39
C ASP A 120 -5.39 7.92 9.03
N GLY A 121 -5.88 8.51 7.93
CA GLY A 121 -5.41 8.18 6.58
C GLY A 121 -5.84 6.79 6.09
N VAL A 122 -6.79 6.14 6.73
CA VAL A 122 -7.41 4.90 6.28
C VAL A 122 -8.56 5.22 5.33
N ILE A 123 -8.72 4.45 4.27
CA ILE A 123 -9.89 4.54 3.38
C ILE A 123 -11.09 3.88 4.07
N THR A 124 -12.21 4.57 4.11
CA THR A 124 -13.48 4.06 4.64
C THR A 124 -14.64 4.44 3.73
N ASP A 125 -15.80 3.83 3.94
CA ASP A 125 -17.05 4.22 3.27
C ASP A 125 -17.41 5.66 3.57
N SER A 126 -17.89 6.37 2.55
CA SER A 126 -18.55 7.67 2.70
C SER A 126 -20.06 7.48 2.78
N ILE A 127 -20.77 8.59 2.99
CA ILE A 127 -22.23 8.66 2.84
C ILE A 127 -22.68 8.61 1.38
N LEU A 128 -21.73 8.66 0.43
CA LEU A 128 -21.97 8.60 -1.00
C LEU A 128 -21.97 7.14 -1.46
N SER A 129 -22.93 6.78 -2.28
CA SER A 129 -22.96 5.47 -2.94
C SER A 129 -23.38 5.61 -4.39
N GLU A 130 -22.89 4.70 -5.22
CA GLU A 130 -23.21 4.61 -6.65
C GLU A 130 -23.91 3.28 -6.95
N SER A 131 -24.95 3.34 -7.76
CA SER A 131 -25.64 2.17 -8.31
C SER A 131 -26.08 2.47 -9.73
N GLY A 132 -25.50 1.79 -10.70
CA GLY A 132 -25.73 2.06 -12.12
C GLY A 132 -25.34 3.48 -12.48
N THR A 133 -26.30 4.32 -12.87
CA THR A 133 -26.07 5.74 -13.21
C THR A 133 -26.47 6.71 -12.08
N THR A 134 -26.81 6.20 -10.89
CA THR A 134 -27.35 6.98 -9.80
C THR A 134 -26.31 7.14 -8.70
N LEU A 135 -26.01 8.39 -8.34
CA LEU A 135 -25.27 8.75 -7.13
C LEU A 135 -26.26 9.07 -6.01
N THR A 136 -26.18 8.35 -4.90
CA THR A 136 -27.00 8.57 -3.72
C THR A 136 -26.17 9.21 -2.60
N ILE A 137 -26.73 10.26 -1.97
CA ILE A 137 -26.16 10.91 -0.79
C ILE A 137 -27.11 10.62 0.38
N ALA A 138 -26.65 9.86 1.37
CA ALA A 138 -27.50 9.35 2.44
C ALA A 138 -27.93 10.41 3.47
N ASN A 139 -27.31 11.59 3.46
CA ASN A 139 -27.59 12.70 4.38
C ASN A 139 -27.83 14.01 3.62
N ASN A 140 -27.99 15.10 4.38
CA ASN A 140 -28.21 16.43 3.83
C ASN A 140 -27.04 16.89 2.95
N VAL A 141 -27.36 17.54 1.84
CA VAL A 141 -26.41 18.21 0.97
C VAL A 141 -26.40 19.69 1.29
N ILE A 142 -25.25 20.21 1.66
CA ILE A 142 -25.03 21.66 1.80
C ILE A 142 -24.29 22.13 0.56
N VAL A 143 -24.92 22.95 -0.24
CA VAL A 143 -24.30 23.59 -1.40
C VAL A 143 -23.97 25.03 -1.02
N SER A 144 -22.74 25.28 -0.60
CA SER A 144 -22.29 26.57 -0.05
C SER A 144 -22.37 27.73 -1.04
N GLY A 145 -22.44 27.45 -2.34
CA GLY A 145 -22.63 28.48 -3.38
C GLY A 145 -24.07 28.96 -3.58
N LEU A 146 -25.03 28.35 -2.87
CA LEU A 146 -26.44 28.78 -2.96
C LEU A 146 -26.75 29.85 -1.91
N THR A 147 -27.65 30.79 -2.25
CA THR A 147 -28.14 31.82 -1.34
C THR A 147 -29.32 31.27 -0.53
N ALA A 148 -29.29 31.46 0.79
CA ALA A 148 -30.37 31.02 1.67
C ALA A 148 -31.70 31.66 1.30
N SER A 149 -32.78 30.91 1.49
CA SER A 149 -34.17 31.36 1.22
C SER A 149 -34.48 31.70 -0.25
N GLN A 150 -33.64 31.24 -1.17
CA GLN A 150 -33.89 31.33 -2.61
C GLN A 150 -34.26 29.97 -3.20
N LEU A 151 -35.00 30.01 -4.31
CA LEU A 151 -35.31 28.81 -5.07
C LEU A 151 -34.03 28.22 -5.68
N VAL A 152 -33.85 26.90 -5.65
CA VAL A 152 -32.78 26.22 -6.29
C VAL A 152 -33.27 25.68 -7.63
N VAL A 153 -32.62 26.10 -8.70
CA VAL A 153 -32.94 25.72 -10.07
C VAL A 153 -31.67 25.21 -10.76
N THR A 154 -31.84 24.58 -11.92
CA THR A 154 -30.69 24.24 -12.79
C THR A 154 -30.52 25.35 -13.83
N ASN A 155 -29.28 25.78 -14.07
CA ASN A 155 -28.94 26.69 -15.18
C ASN A 155 -28.76 25.92 -16.51
N GLY A 156 -28.46 26.64 -17.57
CA GLY A 156 -28.21 26.07 -18.91
C GLY A 156 -27.05 25.07 -18.98
N SER A 157 -26.14 25.09 -18.00
CA SER A 157 -25.06 24.11 -17.82
C SER A 157 -25.43 22.96 -16.88
N LYS A 158 -26.71 22.82 -16.49
CA LYS A 158 -27.24 21.80 -15.59
C LYS A 158 -26.67 21.85 -14.16
N GLN A 159 -26.16 23.01 -13.73
CA GLN A 159 -25.68 23.26 -12.38
C GLN A 159 -26.81 23.76 -11.47
N LEU A 160 -26.79 23.40 -10.17
CA LEU A 160 -27.69 23.95 -9.17
C LEU A 160 -27.27 25.40 -8.84
N VAL A 161 -28.19 26.31 -8.99
CA VAL A 161 -27.96 27.74 -8.71
C VAL A 161 -29.16 28.32 -7.93
N SER A 162 -28.94 29.38 -7.17
CA SER A 162 -30.00 30.16 -6.57
C SER A 162 -30.68 31.02 -7.61
N SER A 163 -32.02 31.16 -7.54
CA SER A 163 -32.80 32.03 -8.41
C SER A 163 -33.87 32.79 -7.61
N THR A 164 -34.04 34.02 -7.95
CA THR A 164 -35.20 34.84 -7.54
C THR A 164 -36.29 34.89 -8.61
N ASP A 165 -36.01 34.41 -9.79
CA ASP A 165 -36.92 34.40 -10.93
C ASP A 165 -37.54 33.00 -11.07
N ILE A 166 -38.86 32.94 -10.99
CA ILE A 166 -39.69 31.75 -11.18
C ILE A 166 -40.48 31.80 -12.50
N SER A 167 -40.22 32.76 -13.35
CA SER A 167 -41.02 33.01 -14.57
C SER A 167 -40.95 31.81 -15.55
N SER A 168 -39.90 31.04 -15.49
CA SER A 168 -39.72 29.82 -16.32
C SER A 168 -40.15 28.52 -15.63
N LEU A 169 -40.62 28.59 -14.38
CA LEU A 169 -41.03 27.41 -13.62
C LEU A 169 -42.51 27.10 -13.91
N THR A 170 -42.77 25.95 -14.51
CA THR A 170 -44.17 25.47 -14.60
C THR A 170 -44.57 24.84 -13.27
N LEU A 171 -45.26 25.59 -12.44
CA LEU A 171 -45.82 25.12 -11.17
C LEU A 171 -47.20 24.53 -11.42
N THR A 172 -47.36 23.24 -11.34
CA THR A 172 -48.69 22.60 -11.29
C THR A 172 -49.11 22.56 -9.84
N LEU A 173 -50.09 23.41 -9.49
CA LEU A 173 -50.78 23.34 -8.20
C LEU A 173 -51.89 22.31 -8.36
N ASP A 174 -51.67 21.11 -7.83
CA ASP A 174 -52.75 20.14 -7.67
C ASP A 174 -53.67 20.68 -6.55
N GLY A 175 -54.77 21.33 -6.95
CA GLY A 175 -55.76 21.83 -6.04
C GLY A 175 -56.50 20.67 -5.40
N GLY A 176 -56.09 20.25 -4.20
CA GLY A 176 -56.90 19.35 -3.39
C GLY A 176 -58.33 19.90 -3.26
N GLU A 177 -59.30 19.04 -3.54
CA GLU A 177 -60.72 19.35 -3.33
C GLU A 177 -60.90 19.76 -1.84
N PHE A 178 -61.50 20.95 -1.62
CA PHE A 178 -61.95 21.42 -0.31
C PHE A 178 -63.34 20.88 -0.02
#